data_956df069ff6d0f09baa2423293bd68bb
#
_entry.id   956df069ff6d0f09baa2423293bd68bb
#
_cell.length_a   1.000
_cell.length_b   1.000
_cell.length_c   1.000
_cell.angle_alpha   90.00
_cell.angle_beta   90.00
_cell.angle_gamma   90.00
#
_symmetry.space_group_name_H-M   'P 1'
#
loop_
_entity.id
_entity.type
_entity.pdbx_description
1 polymer ?
#
loop_
_entity_poly.entity_id
_entity_poly.type
_entity_poly.pdbx_seq_one_letter_code
_entity_poly.pdbx_strand_id
1 'polypeptide(L)'
;MIITKKQRRLRRAIKTREHIRQLGVARLSIHRTAQHIYAQVTQSDGGKVIAAASTLQEKVREGLKGTGNVEAAKAVGRAIAERSKAAGVTKVAFDRAGFQFHGRVKALADAAREAGLEF
;
A
#
# COMPACT_ATOMS: atom_id res chain seq x y z
N MET A 1 -4.75 19.28 -24.97
CA MET A 1 -5.54 18.44 -24.04
C MET A 1 -5.03 18.62 -22.61
N ILE A 2 -5.93 18.94 -21.69
CA ILE A 2 -5.57 19.11 -20.29
C ILE A 2 -5.58 17.75 -19.60
N ILE A 3 -4.47 17.40 -18.98
CA ILE A 3 -4.32 16.15 -18.24
C ILE A 3 -4.69 16.40 -16.78
N THR A 4 -5.62 15.61 -16.22
CA THR A 4 -6.05 15.72 -14.83
C THR A 4 -4.95 15.25 -13.86
N LYS A 5 -5.07 15.64 -12.60
CA LYS A 5 -4.16 15.17 -11.54
C LYS A 5 -4.17 13.64 -11.43
N LYS A 6 -5.35 13.02 -11.55
CA LYS A 6 -5.49 11.56 -11.52
C LYS A 6 -4.76 10.90 -12.68
N GLN A 7 -4.89 11.44 -13.90
CA GLN A 7 -4.22 10.91 -15.07
C GLN A 7 -2.69 11.01 -14.93
N ARG A 8 -2.18 12.13 -14.40
CA ARG A 8 -0.75 12.29 -14.14
C ARG A 8 -0.25 11.27 -13.12
N ARG A 9 -1.00 11.04 -12.06
CA ARG A 9 -0.67 10.04 -11.04
C ARG A 9 -0.60 8.64 -11.64
N LEU A 10 -1.58 8.27 -12.45
CA LEU A 10 -1.61 6.95 -13.10
C LEU A 10 -0.45 6.76 -14.06
N ARG A 11 -0.04 7.81 -14.78
CA ARG A 11 1.14 7.76 -15.64
C ARG A 11 2.42 7.48 -14.85
N ARG A 12 2.58 8.12 -13.68
CA ARG A 12 3.73 7.86 -12.81
C ARG A 12 3.76 6.40 -12.31
N ALA A 13 2.59 5.83 -12.07
CA ALA A 13 2.48 4.46 -11.60
C ALA A 13 2.86 3.41 -12.64
N ILE A 14 2.66 3.67 -13.92
CA ILE A 14 2.91 2.71 -15.01
C ILE A 14 4.36 2.22 -15.00
N LYS A 15 5.32 3.13 -14.94
CA LYS A 15 6.75 2.80 -14.95
C LYS A 15 7.15 1.91 -13.78
N THR A 16 6.69 2.26 -12.59
CA THR A 16 6.95 1.51 -11.35
C THR A 16 6.38 0.10 -11.45
N ARG A 17 5.15 -0.04 -11.91
CA ARG A 17 4.46 -1.33 -12.04
C ARG A 17 5.14 -2.24 -13.05
N GLU A 18 5.59 -1.69 -14.16
CA GLU A 18 6.33 -2.45 -15.16
C GLU A 18 7.66 -2.96 -14.62
N HIS A 19 8.39 -2.12 -13.89
CA HIS A 19 9.64 -2.50 -13.24
C HIS A 19 9.42 -3.62 -12.20
N ILE A 20 8.38 -3.52 -11.39
CA ILE A 20 8.02 -4.54 -10.40
C ILE A 20 7.72 -5.87 -11.07
N ARG A 21 6.99 -5.84 -12.18
CA ARG A 21 6.68 -7.04 -12.96
C ARG A 21 7.94 -7.74 -13.43
N GLN A 22 8.94 -6.98 -13.88
CA GLN A 22 10.23 -7.51 -14.32
C GLN A 22 11.02 -8.13 -13.18
N LEU A 23 10.93 -7.56 -11.97
CA LEU A 23 11.62 -8.09 -10.79
C LEU A 23 11.05 -9.44 -10.31
N GLY A 24 9.77 -9.73 -10.61
CA GLY A 24 9.13 -10.97 -10.19
C GLY A 24 8.84 -11.09 -8.70
N VAL A 25 8.93 -9.98 -7.94
CA VAL A 25 8.61 -9.95 -6.50
C VAL A 25 7.15 -9.58 -6.29
N ALA A 26 6.58 -10.01 -5.15
CA ALA A 26 5.24 -9.58 -4.77
C ALA A 26 5.17 -8.06 -4.67
N ARG A 27 4.02 -7.50 -4.96
CA ARG A 27 3.81 -6.05 -5.02
C ARG A 27 2.94 -5.58 -3.86
N LEU A 28 3.45 -4.65 -3.07
CA LEU A 28 2.67 -3.92 -2.08
C LEU A 28 2.13 -2.65 -2.72
N SER A 29 0.84 -2.65 -3.03
CA SER A 29 0.15 -1.52 -3.64
C SER A 29 -0.65 -0.78 -2.59
N ILE A 30 -0.69 0.53 -2.69
CA ILE A 30 -1.53 1.36 -1.83
C ILE A 30 -2.52 2.15 -2.67
N HIS A 31 -3.64 2.49 -2.05
CA HIS A 31 -4.61 3.45 -2.59
C HIS A 31 -5.11 4.30 -1.43
N ARG A 32 -5.19 5.60 -1.64
CA ARG A 32 -5.71 6.51 -0.62
C ARG A 32 -6.82 7.38 -1.18
N THR A 33 -7.80 7.64 -0.31
CA THR A 33 -8.83 8.64 -0.54
C THR A 33 -8.75 9.66 0.60
N ALA A 34 -9.59 10.70 0.58
CA ALA A 34 -9.62 11.68 1.65
C ALA A 34 -9.92 11.04 3.02
N GLN A 35 -10.77 10.02 3.06
CA GLN A 35 -11.27 9.42 4.30
C GLN A 35 -10.63 8.09 4.66
N HIS A 36 -10.07 7.36 3.69
CA HIS A 36 -9.58 6.00 3.90
C HIS A 36 -8.24 5.76 3.21
N ILE A 37 -7.55 4.70 3.65
CA ILE A 37 -6.35 4.22 3.00
C ILE A 37 -6.40 2.68 2.93
N TYR A 38 -5.88 2.13 1.84
CA TYR A 38 -5.95 0.72 1.50
C TYR A 38 -4.56 0.22 1.13
N ALA A 39 -4.26 -1.03 1.50
CA ALA A 39 -3.02 -1.70 1.10
C ALA A 39 -3.35 -3.12 0.66
N GLN A 40 -2.67 -3.56 -0.40
CA GLN A 40 -2.77 -4.94 -0.91
C GLN A 40 -1.39 -5.47 -1.25
N VAL A 41 -1.15 -6.72 -0.92
CA VAL A 41 0.01 -7.46 -1.42
C VAL A 41 -0.51 -8.42 -2.50
N THR A 42 0.02 -8.28 -3.70
CA THR A 42 -0.40 -9.09 -4.86
C THR A 42 0.83 -9.77 -5.46
N GLN A 43 0.59 -10.73 -6.36
CA GLN A 43 1.65 -11.23 -7.23
C GLN A 43 2.23 -10.09 -8.07
N SER A 44 3.45 -10.25 -8.57
CA SER A 44 4.17 -9.21 -9.31
C SER A 44 3.39 -8.66 -10.51
N ASP A 45 2.59 -9.48 -11.14
CA ASP A 45 1.74 -9.10 -12.27
C ASP A 45 0.39 -8.49 -11.84
N GLY A 46 0.10 -8.49 -10.53
CA GLY A 46 -1.16 -7.98 -10.00
C GLY A 46 -2.35 -8.96 -10.12
N GLY A 47 -2.09 -10.18 -10.57
CA GLY A 47 -3.16 -11.14 -10.89
C GLY A 47 -3.86 -11.76 -9.68
N LYS A 48 -3.17 -11.92 -8.56
CA LYS A 48 -3.74 -12.54 -7.36
C LYS A 48 -3.42 -11.71 -6.13
N VAL A 49 -4.43 -11.45 -5.31
CA VAL A 49 -4.27 -10.78 -4.02
C VAL A 49 -3.85 -11.81 -2.97
N ILE A 50 -2.70 -11.58 -2.35
CA ILE A 50 -2.13 -12.44 -1.30
C ILE A 50 -2.62 -11.98 0.07
N ALA A 51 -2.64 -10.67 0.32
CA ALA A 51 -3.08 -10.07 1.57
C ALA A 51 -3.66 -8.68 1.31
N ALA A 52 -4.58 -8.26 2.15
CA ALA A 52 -5.19 -6.93 2.05
C ALA A 52 -5.49 -6.37 3.43
N ALA A 53 -5.41 -5.06 3.58
CA ALA A 53 -5.78 -4.33 4.79
C ALA A 53 -6.29 -2.94 4.42
N SER A 54 -7.26 -2.44 5.15
CA SER A 54 -7.77 -1.09 4.93
C SER A 54 -8.43 -0.54 6.19
N THR A 55 -8.60 0.77 6.21
CA THR A 55 -9.32 1.47 7.28
C THR A 55 -10.83 1.19 7.27
N LEU A 56 -11.36 0.53 6.24
CA LEU A 56 -12.75 0.06 6.22
C LEU A 56 -12.95 -1.16 7.13
N GLN A 57 -11.88 -1.88 7.46
CA GLN A 57 -11.94 -3.09 8.29
C GLN A 57 -11.96 -2.72 9.76
N GLU A 58 -12.92 -3.26 10.49
CA GLU A 58 -13.12 -3.00 11.92
C GLU A 58 -11.87 -3.26 12.75
N LYS A 59 -11.20 -4.38 12.51
CA LYS A 59 -9.99 -4.76 13.25
C LYS A 59 -8.84 -3.78 13.03
N VAL A 60 -8.74 -3.20 11.85
CA VAL A 60 -7.69 -2.23 11.53
C VAL A 60 -7.96 -0.89 12.18
N ARG A 61 -9.21 -0.41 12.16
CA ARG A 61 -9.57 0.91 12.70
C ARG A 61 -9.90 0.90 14.19
N GLU A 62 -9.84 -0.25 14.85
CA GLU A 62 -10.10 -0.37 16.27
C GLU A 62 -9.16 0.52 17.08
N GLY A 63 -9.73 1.35 17.94
CA GLY A 63 -8.96 2.31 18.74
C GLY A 63 -8.54 3.58 18.01
N LEU A 64 -8.85 3.71 16.72
CA LEU A 64 -8.50 4.92 15.97
C LEU A 64 -9.59 5.97 16.12
N LYS A 65 -9.17 7.24 16.21
CA LYS A 65 -10.11 8.39 16.27
C LYS A 65 -10.62 8.80 14.90
N GLY A 66 -9.92 8.41 13.82
CA GLY A 66 -10.27 8.74 12.45
C GLY A 66 -9.63 7.78 11.48
N THR A 67 -10.05 7.79 10.22
CA THR A 67 -9.58 6.87 9.18
C THR A 67 -8.77 7.55 8.09
N GLY A 68 -8.74 8.89 8.05
CA GLY A 68 -8.04 9.65 7.02
C GLY A 68 -6.76 10.33 7.49
N ASN A 69 -6.11 9.85 8.55
CA ASN A 69 -4.93 10.47 9.14
C ASN A 69 -3.72 9.53 9.15
N VAL A 70 -2.58 10.04 9.63
CA VAL A 70 -1.32 9.31 9.70
C VAL A 70 -1.42 8.08 10.61
N GLU A 71 -2.12 8.19 11.75
CA GLU A 71 -2.28 7.06 12.67
C GLU A 71 -3.05 5.91 12.03
N ALA A 72 -4.07 6.21 11.24
CA ALA A 72 -4.81 5.21 10.49
C ALA A 72 -3.91 4.52 9.45
N ALA A 73 -3.07 5.29 8.76
CA ALA A 73 -2.11 4.75 7.80
C ALA A 73 -1.09 3.81 8.46
N LYS A 74 -0.61 4.15 9.65
CA LYS A 74 0.29 3.28 10.42
C LYS A 74 -0.39 1.96 10.80
N ALA A 75 -1.67 2.02 11.20
CA ALA A 75 -2.43 0.82 11.54
C ALA A 75 -2.57 -0.11 10.33
N VAL A 76 -2.86 0.45 9.16
CA VAL A 76 -2.94 -0.32 7.91
C VAL A 76 -1.58 -0.93 7.56
N GLY A 77 -0.49 -0.16 7.73
CA GLY A 77 0.87 -0.65 7.47
C GLY A 77 1.23 -1.85 8.35
N ARG A 78 0.93 -1.79 9.64
CA ARG A 78 1.15 -2.90 10.56
C ARG A 78 0.31 -4.12 10.18
N ALA A 79 -0.97 -3.90 9.89
CA ALA A 79 -1.89 -4.97 9.53
C ALA A 79 -1.48 -5.69 8.24
N ILE A 80 -1.11 -4.93 7.20
CA ILE A 80 -0.70 -5.54 5.93
C ILE A 80 0.61 -6.34 6.08
N ALA A 81 1.54 -5.85 6.89
CA ALA A 81 2.78 -6.56 7.17
C ALA A 81 2.52 -7.89 7.87
N GLU A 82 1.70 -7.89 8.91
CA GLU A 82 1.35 -9.11 9.64
C GLU A 82 0.66 -10.13 8.75
N ARG A 83 -0.32 -9.68 7.96
CA ARG A 83 -1.08 -10.55 7.06
C ARG A 83 -0.23 -11.10 5.93
N SER A 84 0.67 -10.30 5.39
CA SER A 84 1.60 -10.72 4.34
C SER A 84 2.57 -11.77 4.87
N LYS A 85 3.14 -11.56 6.05
CA LYS A 85 4.04 -12.52 6.69
C LYS A 85 3.33 -13.84 7.02
N ALA A 86 2.09 -13.77 7.48
CA ALA A 86 1.27 -14.95 7.75
C ALA A 86 1.01 -15.76 6.47
N ALA A 87 0.97 -15.10 5.31
CA ALA A 87 0.85 -15.74 4.01
C ALA A 87 2.20 -16.20 3.42
N GLY A 88 3.30 -16.02 4.15
CA GLY A 88 4.64 -16.44 3.73
C GLY A 88 5.38 -15.44 2.85
N VAL A 89 4.90 -14.21 2.75
CA VAL A 89 5.54 -13.16 1.93
C VAL A 89 6.15 -12.10 2.82
N THR A 90 7.47 -11.95 2.77
CA THR A 90 8.21 -10.93 3.54
C THR A 90 8.87 -9.89 2.65
N LYS A 91 9.26 -10.24 1.43
CA LYS A 91 9.84 -9.30 0.45
C LYS A 91 8.77 -8.82 -0.50
N VAL A 92 8.66 -7.51 -0.63
CA VAL A 92 7.72 -6.89 -1.56
C VAL A 92 8.40 -5.73 -2.28
N ALA A 93 7.86 -5.36 -3.44
CA ALA A 93 8.21 -4.12 -4.11
C ALA A 93 7.10 -3.12 -3.85
N PHE A 94 7.45 -1.91 -3.44
CA PHE A 94 6.48 -0.90 -3.06
C PHE A 94 5.93 -0.17 -4.28
N ASP A 95 4.62 -0.27 -4.49
CA ASP A 95 3.89 0.46 -5.53
C ASP A 95 2.96 1.47 -4.85
N ARG A 96 3.38 2.72 -4.81
CA ARG A 96 2.59 3.81 -4.22
C ARG A 96 1.49 4.33 -5.14
N ALA A 97 1.21 3.65 -6.25
CA ALA A 97 0.17 4.00 -7.23
C ALA A 97 0.31 5.43 -7.79
N GLY A 98 1.53 5.95 -7.87
CA GLY A 98 1.81 7.30 -8.33
C GLY A 98 1.57 8.40 -7.29
N PHE A 99 1.12 8.06 -6.07
CA PHE A 99 1.01 9.03 -4.99
C PHE A 99 2.41 9.43 -4.50
N GLN A 100 2.53 10.64 -3.96
CA GLN A 100 3.80 11.10 -3.39
C GLN A 100 4.15 10.30 -2.14
N PHE A 101 5.44 10.00 -1.95
CA PHE A 101 5.95 9.34 -0.76
C PHE A 101 6.04 10.35 0.38
N HIS A 102 4.87 10.71 0.93
CA HIS A 102 4.72 11.74 1.94
C HIS A 102 3.45 11.48 2.77
N GLY A 103 3.42 12.01 3.99
CA GLY A 103 2.26 11.94 4.86
C GLY A 103 1.80 10.51 5.12
N ARG A 104 0.54 10.20 4.80
CA ARG A 104 -0.06 8.89 5.03
C ARG A 104 0.66 7.76 4.29
N VAL A 105 1.07 8.00 3.05
CA VAL A 105 1.77 7.00 2.24
C VAL A 105 3.08 6.60 2.90
N LYS A 106 3.87 7.59 3.33
CA LYS A 106 5.12 7.36 4.04
C LYS A 106 4.89 6.66 5.38
N ALA A 107 3.89 7.09 6.13
CA ALA A 107 3.56 6.50 7.43
C ALA A 107 3.19 5.02 7.31
N LEU A 108 2.41 4.65 6.30
CA LEU A 108 2.07 3.26 6.03
C LEU A 108 3.32 2.45 5.69
N ALA A 109 4.16 2.96 4.80
CA ALA A 109 5.39 2.27 4.39
C ALA A 109 6.34 2.06 5.57
N ASP A 110 6.56 3.09 6.38
CA ASP A 110 7.45 2.99 7.55
C ASP A 110 6.91 1.99 8.57
N ALA A 111 5.61 2.00 8.84
CA ALA A 111 4.99 1.05 9.76
C ALA A 111 5.08 -0.40 9.25
N ALA A 112 4.91 -0.61 7.95
CA ALA A 112 5.04 -1.94 7.35
C ALA A 112 6.49 -2.45 7.46
N ARG A 113 7.48 -1.60 7.25
CA ARG A 113 8.90 -1.94 7.42
C ARG A 113 9.23 -2.30 8.86
N GLU A 114 8.75 -1.51 9.82
CA GLU A 114 8.92 -1.76 11.25
C GLU A 114 8.30 -3.10 11.66
N ALA A 115 7.20 -3.49 11.04
CA ALA A 115 6.52 -4.75 11.32
C ALA A 115 7.15 -5.95 10.58
N GLY A 116 8.19 -5.74 9.78
CA GLY A 116 9.00 -6.80 9.22
C GLY A 116 8.92 -7.03 7.71
N LEU A 117 8.20 -6.20 6.96
CA LEU A 117 8.26 -6.27 5.50
C LEU A 117 9.57 -5.66 5.00
N GLU A 118 10.13 -6.27 3.97
CA GLU A 118 11.37 -5.83 3.32
C GLU A 118 11.06 -5.17 1.98
N PHE A 119 11.36 -3.91 1.87
CA PHE A 119 11.28 -3.17 0.61
C PHE A 119 12.02 -1.85 0.68
#